data_83dc6e84d473a6930545d06f0c50ab13
#
_entry.id   83dc6e84d473a6930545d06f0c50ab13
#
_cell.length_a   1.000
_cell.length_b   1.000
_cell.length_c   1.000
_cell.angle_alpha   90.00
_cell.angle_beta   90.00
_cell.angle_gamma   90.00
#
_symmetry.space_group_name_H-M   'P 1'
#
loop_
_entity.id
_entity.type
_entity.pdbx_description
1 polymer ?
#
loop_
_entity_poly.entity_id
_entity_poly.type
_entity_poly.pdbx_seq_one_letter_code
_entity_poly.pdbx_strand_id
1 'polypeptide(L)'
;MLFKDLKQNYPVHIFDKQNVEYIQGKVTSVSLPRMQMPNMNMNSLNNSMVVDITIDAGGRSATYTIPEGLSVTYAGNLVLSVEVDGVVKEIEAMKNTAEQVLNSVEKQKEIKKKTCELLVELNPVYKEKKDTEERFNKIETSVSEMKNMLSSFIREFKN
;
A
#
# COMPACT_ATOMS: atom_id res chain seq x y z
N MET A 1 -10.41 -12.09 22.52
CA MET A 1 -11.01 -10.94 23.27
C MET A 1 -11.76 -10.04 22.30
N LEU A 2 -12.84 -9.37 22.70
CA LEU A 2 -13.61 -8.45 21.84
C LEU A 2 -13.37 -6.99 22.30
N PHE A 3 -13.66 -6.04 21.42
CA PHE A 3 -13.48 -4.62 21.74
C PHE A 3 -14.31 -4.16 22.94
N LYS A 4 -15.50 -4.71 23.15
CA LYS A 4 -16.33 -4.42 24.33
C LYS A 4 -15.72 -4.88 25.66
N ASP A 5 -14.81 -5.86 25.63
CA ASP A 5 -14.17 -6.42 26.82
C ASP A 5 -12.91 -5.66 27.24
N LEU A 6 -12.50 -4.69 26.45
CA LEU A 6 -11.33 -3.87 26.73
C LEU A 6 -11.55 -2.99 27.97
N LYS A 7 -10.49 -2.81 28.72
CA LYS A 7 -10.43 -1.93 29.90
C LYS A 7 -9.37 -0.86 29.67
N GLN A 8 -9.42 0.17 30.48
CA GLN A 8 -8.38 1.20 30.48
C GLN A 8 -6.99 0.58 30.67
N ASN A 9 -6.02 1.09 29.96
CA ASN A 9 -4.62 0.63 29.86
C ASN A 9 -4.40 -0.71 29.13
N TYR A 10 -5.44 -1.34 28.55
CA TYR A 10 -5.21 -2.49 27.68
C TYR A 10 -4.51 -2.07 26.38
N PRO A 11 -3.61 -2.91 25.86
CA PRO A 11 -2.96 -2.66 24.58
C PRO A 11 -3.95 -2.87 23.43
N VAL A 12 -3.84 -2.04 22.41
CA VAL A 12 -4.48 -2.22 21.11
C VAL A 12 -3.40 -2.14 20.04
N HIS A 13 -3.45 -3.07 19.12
CA HIS A 13 -2.51 -3.19 18.01
C HIS A 13 -3.05 -2.46 16.80
N ILE A 14 -2.28 -1.52 16.27
CA ILE A 14 -2.65 -0.66 15.16
C ILE A 14 -1.68 -0.90 14.02
N PHE A 15 -2.20 -1.19 12.83
CA PHE A 15 -1.41 -1.31 11.62
C PHE A 15 -1.88 -0.30 10.58
N ASP A 16 -0.98 0.58 10.18
CA ASP A 16 -1.21 1.52 9.07
C ASP A 16 -0.81 0.86 7.75
N LYS A 17 -1.81 0.55 6.93
CA LYS A 17 -1.60 -0.08 5.62
C LYS A 17 -0.94 0.85 4.61
N GLN A 18 -1.08 2.16 4.77
CA GLN A 18 -0.52 3.13 3.83
C GLN A 18 0.98 3.31 4.06
N ASN A 19 1.38 3.45 5.32
CA ASN A 19 2.78 3.67 5.69
C ASN A 19 3.53 2.37 6.00
N VAL A 20 2.80 1.24 6.07
CA VAL A 20 3.32 -0.09 6.46
C VAL A 20 3.98 -0.03 7.84
N GLU A 21 3.29 0.62 8.78
CA GLU A 21 3.78 0.84 10.15
C GLU A 21 2.91 0.14 11.18
N TYR A 22 3.55 -0.43 12.19
CA TYR A 22 2.90 -1.01 13.35
C TYR A 22 3.10 -0.13 14.57
N ILE A 23 2.01 0.18 15.27
CA ILE A 23 2.01 0.98 16.49
C ILE A 23 1.21 0.24 17.55
N GLN A 24 1.73 0.17 18.77
CA GLN A 24 0.97 -0.30 19.92
C GLN A 24 0.40 0.90 20.67
N GLY A 25 -0.93 1.01 20.68
CA GLY A 25 -1.65 2.01 21.45
C GLY A 25 -2.14 1.45 22.80
N LYS A 26 -2.58 2.35 23.69
CA LYS A 26 -3.23 2.01 24.96
C LYS A 26 -4.64 2.58 25.00
N VAL A 27 -5.57 1.79 25.46
CA VAL A 27 -6.95 2.23 25.71
C VAL A 27 -6.97 3.25 26.85
N THR A 28 -7.49 4.43 26.61
CA THR A 28 -7.70 5.46 27.63
C THR A 28 -9.13 5.45 28.16
N SER A 29 -10.12 5.18 27.31
CA SER A 29 -11.52 5.02 27.73
C SER A 29 -12.27 4.08 26.79
N VAL A 30 -13.31 3.44 27.32
CA VAL A 30 -14.28 2.60 26.59
C VAL A 30 -15.68 3.01 27.04
N SER A 31 -16.56 3.32 26.09
CA SER A 31 -17.96 3.64 26.40
C SER A 31 -18.77 2.38 26.70
N LEU A 32 -19.93 2.56 27.30
CA LEU A 32 -20.94 1.51 27.31
C LEU A 32 -21.42 1.23 25.88
N PRO A 33 -21.79 -0.03 25.56
CA PRO A 33 -22.41 -0.36 24.29
C PRO A 33 -23.68 0.47 24.04
N ARG A 34 -23.80 1.01 22.84
CA ARG A 34 -24.96 1.78 22.41
C ARG A 34 -25.41 1.35 21.01
N MET A 35 -26.67 1.53 20.70
CA MET A 35 -27.15 1.33 19.34
C MET A 35 -26.55 2.36 18.39
N GLN A 36 -26.02 1.92 17.28
CA GLN A 36 -25.63 2.81 16.21
C GLN A 36 -26.89 3.38 15.56
N MET A 37 -27.06 4.71 15.61
CA MET A 37 -28.16 5.32 14.85
C MET A 37 -27.91 5.13 13.36
N PRO A 38 -28.89 4.59 12.59
CA PRO A 38 -28.74 4.43 11.15
C PRO A 38 -28.55 5.82 10.53
N ASN A 39 -27.47 6.00 9.77
CA ASN A 39 -27.33 7.14 8.87
C ASN A 39 -28.51 7.11 7.89
N MET A 40 -29.23 8.20 7.73
CA MET A 40 -30.45 8.34 6.93
C MET A 40 -30.35 7.91 5.45
N ASN A 41 -29.16 7.54 4.98
CA ASN A 41 -28.87 7.24 3.57
C ASN A 41 -28.54 5.77 3.26
N MET A 42 -28.64 4.86 4.22
CA MET A 42 -28.42 3.43 3.95
C MET A 42 -29.59 2.59 4.42
N ASN A 43 -30.20 1.85 3.49
CA ASN A 43 -31.20 0.81 3.69
C ASN A 43 -30.65 -0.43 4.45
N SER A 44 -29.85 -0.25 5.49
CA SER A 44 -29.40 -1.36 6.33
C SER A 44 -30.00 -1.24 7.73
N LEU A 45 -30.99 -2.07 7.97
CA LEU A 45 -31.61 -2.36 9.29
C LEU A 45 -30.62 -3.11 10.23
N ASN A 46 -29.34 -2.85 10.15
CA ASN A 46 -28.37 -3.46 11.06
C ASN A 46 -28.32 -2.64 12.34
N ASN A 47 -29.16 -2.98 13.30
CA ASN A 47 -29.08 -2.58 14.69
C ASN A 47 -27.80 -3.19 15.33
N SER A 48 -26.63 -2.74 14.91
CA SER A 48 -25.37 -3.18 15.52
C SER A 48 -25.09 -2.34 16.77
N MET A 49 -24.80 -3.02 17.85
CA MET A 49 -24.30 -2.39 19.07
C MET A 49 -22.84 -1.98 18.81
N VAL A 50 -22.50 -0.76 19.17
CA VAL A 50 -21.17 -0.19 19.03
C VAL A 50 -20.64 0.33 20.37
N VAL A 51 -19.32 0.37 20.49
CA VAL A 51 -18.59 0.97 21.58
C VAL A 51 -17.66 2.06 21.03
N ASP A 52 -17.52 3.16 21.75
CA ASP A 52 -16.53 4.17 21.46
C ASP A 52 -15.28 3.89 22.29
N ILE A 53 -14.17 3.69 21.64
CA ILE A 53 -12.88 3.38 22.26
C ILE A 53 -11.92 4.50 21.95
N THR A 54 -11.39 5.14 23.00
CA THR A 54 -10.33 6.12 22.84
C THR A 54 -8.99 5.45 23.09
N ILE A 55 -8.09 5.59 22.13
CA ILE A 55 -6.77 4.97 22.13
C ILE A 55 -5.72 6.08 22.07
N ASP A 56 -4.74 6.02 22.93
CA ASP A 56 -3.53 6.82 22.86
C ASP A 56 -2.42 6.00 22.19
N ALA A 57 -1.89 6.51 21.10
CA ALA A 57 -0.81 5.92 20.34
C ALA A 57 0.28 6.98 20.09
N GLY A 58 1.38 6.86 20.80
CA GLY A 58 2.52 7.78 20.66
C GLY A 58 2.22 9.23 21.03
N GLY A 59 1.37 9.46 22.03
CA GLY A 59 0.97 10.79 22.49
C GLY A 59 -0.13 11.44 21.65
N ARG A 60 -0.73 10.70 20.72
CA ARG A 60 -1.91 11.10 19.94
C ARG A 60 -3.10 10.25 20.35
N SER A 61 -4.16 10.91 20.82
CA SER A 61 -5.38 10.24 21.24
C SER A 61 -6.43 10.34 20.15
N ALA A 62 -7.03 9.21 19.78
CA ALA A 62 -8.10 9.12 18.81
C ALA A 62 -9.23 8.22 19.31
N THR A 63 -10.48 8.58 18.99
CA THR A 63 -11.67 7.81 19.36
C THR A 63 -12.24 7.11 18.13
N TYR A 64 -12.48 5.81 18.27
CA TYR A 64 -13.04 4.95 17.24
C TYR A 64 -14.37 4.36 17.68
N THR A 65 -15.39 4.48 16.84
CA THR A 65 -16.68 3.82 17.02
C THR A 65 -16.65 2.46 16.35
N ILE A 66 -16.70 1.40 17.15
CA ILE A 66 -16.42 0.03 16.72
C ILE A 66 -17.61 -0.88 17.10
N PRO A 67 -18.05 -1.80 16.20
CA PRO A 67 -19.00 -2.84 16.58
C PRO A 67 -18.49 -3.66 17.76
N GLU A 68 -19.31 -3.82 18.81
CA GLU A 68 -18.90 -4.43 20.09
C GLU A 68 -18.40 -5.87 19.96
N GLY A 69 -18.92 -6.60 18.98
CA GLY A 69 -18.66 -8.03 18.77
C GLY A 69 -17.42 -8.33 17.92
N LEU A 70 -16.63 -7.32 17.55
CA LEU A 70 -15.42 -7.51 16.76
C LEU A 70 -14.18 -7.60 17.66
N SER A 71 -13.14 -8.29 17.13
CA SER A 71 -11.77 -8.30 17.67
C SER A 71 -10.80 -7.57 16.75
N VAL A 72 -11.18 -7.36 15.48
CA VAL A 72 -10.44 -6.61 14.47
C VAL A 72 -11.41 -5.67 13.76
N THR A 73 -10.99 -4.45 13.49
CA THR A 73 -11.78 -3.46 12.74
C THR A 73 -10.88 -2.58 11.87
N TYR A 74 -11.52 -1.88 10.94
CA TYR A 74 -10.84 -1.03 9.96
C TYR A 74 -11.35 0.40 10.11
N ALA A 75 -10.42 1.35 10.21
CA ALA A 75 -10.68 2.78 10.25
C ALA A 75 -9.86 3.49 9.15
N GLY A 76 -10.42 3.59 7.95
CA GLY A 76 -9.68 4.04 6.77
C GLY A 76 -8.54 3.08 6.43
N ASN A 77 -7.30 3.58 6.46
CA ASN A 77 -6.10 2.77 6.21
C ASN A 77 -5.57 2.04 7.47
N LEU A 78 -6.18 2.30 8.62
CA LEU A 78 -5.77 1.68 9.88
C LEU A 78 -6.52 0.38 10.13
N VAL A 79 -5.80 -0.64 10.56
CA VAL A 79 -6.33 -1.88 11.13
C VAL A 79 -6.13 -1.82 12.63
N LEU A 80 -7.20 -1.95 13.38
CA LEU A 80 -7.20 -1.97 14.83
C LEU A 80 -7.52 -3.39 15.30
N SER A 81 -6.72 -3.95 16.17
CA SER A 81 -6.94 -5.29 16.71
C SER A 81 -6.66 -5.34 18.21
N VAL A 82 -7.45 -6.12 18.92
CA VAL A 82 -7.24 -6.41 20.35
C VAL A 82 -6.13 -7.42 20.59
N GLU A 83 -5.76 -8.18 19.56
CA GLU A 83 -4.72 -9.22 19.60
C GLU A 83 -3.72 -9.03 18.44
N VAL A 84 -2.46 -9.34 18.68
CA VAL A 84 -1.38 -9.25 17.68
C VAL A 84 -1.72 -10.06 16.43
N ASP A 85 -2.30 -11.25 16.59
CA ASP A 85 -2.64 -12.17 15.50
C ASP A 85 -3.55 -11.54 14.44
N GLY A 86 -4.44 -10.63 14.84
CA GLY A 86 -5.29 -9.90 13.91
C GLY A 86 -4.49 -9.00 12.96
N VAL A 87 -3.49 -8.31 13.48
CA VAL A 87 -2.58 -7.48 12.69
C VAL A 87 -1.64 -8.35 11.85
N VAL A 88 -1.11 -9.43 12.40
CA VAL A 88 -0.22 -10.35 11.67
C VAL A 88 -0.91 -10.90 10.42
N LYS A 89 -2.15 -11.35 10.52
CA LYS A 89 -2.93 -11.84 9.38
C LYS A 89 -3.09 -10.78 8.27
N GLU A 90 -3.31 -9.53 8.66
CA GLU A 90 -3.42 -8.42 7.69
C GLU A 90 -2.09 -8.12 6.99
N ILE A 91 -0.99 -8.15 7.74
CA ILE A 91 0.36 -7.99 7.17
C ILE A 91 0.68 -9.14 6.20
N GLU A 92 0.37 -10.38 6.56
CA GLU A 92 0.55 -11.54 5.69
C GLU A 92 -0.29 -11.45 4.42
N ALA A 93 -1.56 -11.03 4.54
CA ALA A 93 -2.43 -10.82 3.39
C ALA A 93 -1.89 -9.75 2.47
N MET A 94 -1.39 -8.64 3.01
CA MET A 94 -0.78 -7.57 2.25
C MET A 94 0.51 -8.03 1.54
N LYS A 95 1.37 -8.77 2.24
CA LYS A 95 2.58 -9.38 1.66
C LYS A 95 2.23 -10.30 0.49
N ASN A 96 1.29 -11.22 0.68
CA ASN A 96 0.88 -12.15 -0.37
C ASN A 96 0.31 -11.42 -1.59
N THR A 97 -0.47 -10.36 -1.38
CA THR A 97 -0.98 -9.51 -2.45
C THR A 97 0.16 -8.84 -3.24
N ALA A 98 1.15 -8.30 -2.54
CA ALA A 98 2.32 -7.68 -3.17
C ALA A 98 3.14 -8.71 -3.99
N GLU A 99 3.34 -9.91 -3.47
CA GLU A 99 4.01 -11.01 -4.19
C GLU A 99 3.24 -11.41 -5.46
N GLN A 100 1.91 -11.50 -5.39
CA GLN A 100 1.07 -11.80 -6.56
C GLN A 100 1.19 -10.71 -7.63
N VAL A 101 1.20 -9.44 -7.23
CA VAL A 101 1.39 -8.31 -8.16
C VAL A 101 2.76 -8.39 -8.83
N LEU A 102 3.83 -8.63 -8.07
CA LEU A 102 5.19 -8.76 -8.63
C LEU A 102 5.28 -9.91 -9.63
N ASN A 103 4.74 -11.09 -9.30
CA ASN A 103 4.69 -12.23 -10.20
C ASN A 103 3.88 -11.95 -11.47
N SER A 104 2.79 -11.18 -11.33
CA SER A 104 1.99 -10.73 -12.48
C SER A 104 2.78 -9.80 -13.39
N VAL A 105 3.54 -8.86 -12.82
CA VAL A 105 4.39 -7.93 -13.59
C VAL A 105 5.47 -8.68 -14.38
N GLU A 106 6.10 -9.69 -13.79
CA GLU A 106 7.10 -10.52 -14.49
C GLU A 106 6.49 -11.26 -15.69
N LYS A 107 5.34 -11.90 -15.49
CA LYS A 107 4.60 -12.56 -16.59
C LYS A 107 4.23 -11.57 -17.70
N GLN A 108 3.78 -10.37 -17.34
CA GLN A 108 3.46 -9.33 -18.33
C GLN A 108 4.70 -8.84 -19.10
N LYS A 109 5.86 -8.77 -18.46
CA LYS A 109 7.13 -8.46 -19.15
C LYS A 109 7.50 -9.54 -20.18
N GLU A 110 7.33 -10.81 -19.82
CA GLU A 110 7.57 -11.91 -20.76
C GLU A 110 6.62 -11.90 -21.97
N ILE A 111 5.32 -11.67 -21.70
CA ILE A 111 4.31 -11.54 -22.76
C ILE A 111 4.66 -10.38 -23.67
N LYS A 112 5.00 -9.21 -23.12
CA LYS A 112 5.42 -8.04 -23.90
C LYS A 112 6.62 -8.34 -24.78
N LYS A 113 7.63 -9.04 -24.24
CA LYS A 113 8.83 -9.43 -25.01
C LYS A 113 8.45 -10.33 -26.19
N LYS A 114 7.71 -11.42 -25.93
CA LYS A 114 7.29 -12.37 -26.97
C LYS A 114 6.40 -11.72 -28.03
N THR A 115 5.47 -10.87 -27.63
CA THR A 115 4.60 -10.15 -28.57
C THR A 115 5.38 -9.16 -29.43
N CYS A 116 6.38 -8.47 -28.87
CA CYS A 116 7.27 -7.61 -29.65
C CYS A 116 8.10 -8.41 -30.67
N GLU A 117 8.61 -9.59 -30.30
CA GLU A 117 9.35 -10.48 -31.18
C GLU A 117 8.46 -10.93 -32.35
N LEU A 118 7.24 -11.38 -32.09
CA LEU A 118 6.28 -11.76 -33.12
C LEU A 118 5.89 -10.58 -34.02
N LEU A 119 5.72 -9.38 -33.47
CA LEU A 119 5.42 -8.18 -34.26
C LEU A 119 6.58 -7.82 -35.21
N VAL A 120 7.83 -7.98 -34.77
CA VAL A 120 9.00 -7.78 -35.64
C VAL A 120 9.04 -8.81 -36.77
N GLU A 121 8.64 -10.06 -36.51
CA GLU A 121 8.61 -11.12 -37.50
C GLU A 121 7.46 -10.94 -38.53
N LEU A 122 6.27 -10.60 -38.06
CA LEU A 122 5.05 -10.58 -38.88
C LEU A 122 4.75 -9.22 -39.52
N ASN A 123 5.31 -8.13 -39.01
CA ASN A 123 5.01 -6.78 -39.47
C ASN A 123 6.29 -6.01 -39.89
N PRO A 124 6.58 -5.90 -41.19
CA PRO A 124 7.77 -5.20 -41.70
C PRO A 124 7.84 -3.72 -41.25
N VAL A 125 6.70 -3.04 -41.18
CA VAL A 125 6.63 -1.63 -40.75
C VAL A 125 7.00 -1.49 -39.26
N TYR A 126 6.56 -2.43 -38.44
CA TYR A 126 6.92 -2.45 -37.01
C TYR A 126 8.43 -2.72 -36.84
N LYS A 127 9.00 -3.60 -37.65
CA LYS A 127 10.44 -3.87 -37.65
C LYS A 127 11.24 -2.63 -37.98
N GLU A 128 10.89 -1.91 -39.05
CA GLU A 128 11.56 -0.68 -39.48
C GLU A 128 11.49 0.41 -38.43
N LYS A 129 10.31 0.57 -37.78
CA LYS A 129 10.13 1.50 -36.68
C LYS A 129 11.02 1.17 -35.49
N LYS A 130 11.10 -0.10 -35.11
CA LYS A 130 11.94 -0.57 -34.00
C LYS A 130 13.42 -0.35 -34.28
N ASP A 131 13.86 -0.70 -35.48
CA ASP A 131 15.26 -0.50 -35.92
C ASP A 131 15.62 0.99 -35.88
N THR A 132 14.69 1.85 -36.27
CA THR A 132 14.85 3.31 -36.21
C THR A 132 14.94 3.81 -34.75
N GLU A 133 14.08 3.34 -33.87
CA GLU A 133 14.14 3.69 -32.44
C GLU A 133 15.45 3.25 -31.77
N GLU A 134 15.93 2.03 -32.10
CA GLU A 134 17.21 1.54 -31.59
C GLU A 134 18.40 2.38 -32.11
N ARG A 135 18.36 2.83 -33.34
CA ARG A 135 19.36 3.75 -33.88
C ARG A 135 19.35 5.09 -33.20
N PHE A 136 18.16 5.67 -32.96
CA PHE A 136 18.02 6.92 -32.23
C PHE A 136 18.57 6.80 -30.80
N ASN A 137 18.22 5.75 -30.08
CA ASN A 137 18.71 5.51 -28.72
C ASN A 137 20.24 5.39 -28.66
N LYS A 138 20.87 4.72 -29.67
CA LYS A 138 22.33 4.63 -29.78
C LYS A 138 22.97 5.99 -30.04
N ILE A 139 22.37 6.81 -30.90
CA ILE A 139 22.84 8.17 -31.17
C ILE A 139 22.72 9.03 -29.93
N GLU A 140 21.60 9.00 -29.23
CA GLU A 140 21.37 9.75 -27.99
C GLU A 140 22.39 9.37 -26.90
N THR A 141 22.64 8.08 -26.73
CA THR A 141 23.68 7.58 -25.81
C THR A 141 25.06 8.10 -26.18
N SER A 142 25.45 8.01 -27.47
CA SER A 142 26.75 8.49 -27.95
C SER A 142 26.91 10.01 -27.81
N VAL A 143 25.83 10.78 -28.05
CA VAL A 143 25.82 12.23 -27.83
C VAL A 143 25.99 12.57 -26.34
N SER A 144 25.33 11.82 -25.46
CA SER A 144 25.46 11.99 -24.02
C SER A 144 26.90 11.69 -23.54
N GLU A 145 27.49 10.60 -24.03
CA GLU A 145 28.89 10.25 -23.74
C GLU A 145 29.88 11.33 -24.23
N MET A 146 29.70 11.81 -25.47
CA MET A 146 30.52 12.91 -26.00
C MET A 146 30.39 14.18 -25.16
N LYS A 147 29.18 14.53 -24.74
CA LYS A 147 28.93 15.68 -23.84
C LYS A 147 29.66 15.53 -22.51
N ASN A 148 29.64 14.32 -21.94
CA ASN A 148 30.36 14.03 -20.69
C ASN A 148 31.85 14.12 -20.84
N MET A 149 32.43 13.57 -21.93
CA MET A 149 33.85 13.66 -22.26
C MET A 149 34.28 15.11 -22.47
N LEU A 150 33.49 15.89 -23.21
CA LEU A 150 33.77 17.30 -23.43
C LEU A 150 33.75 18.09 -22.12
N SER A 151 32.80 17.81 -21.24
CA SER A 151 32.70 18.44 -19.92
C SER A 151 33.90 18.12 -19.03
N SER A 152 34.39 16.88 -19.08
CA SER A 152 35.59 16.45 -18.36
C SER A 152 36.84 17.15 -18.91
N PHE A 153 36.98 17.20 -20.22
CA PHE A 153 38.08 17.89 -20.88
C PHE A 153 38.14 19.39 -20.55
N ILE A 154 36.98 20.06 -20.58
CA ILE A 154 36.91 21.50 -20.18
C ILE A 154 37.32 21.71 -18.72
N ARG A 155 37.02 20.77 -17.81
CA ARG A 155 37.44 20.85 -16.41
C ARG A 155 38.95 20.70 -16.25
N GLU A 156 39.55 19.79 -16.99
CA GLU A 156 41.02 19.59 -16.97
C GLU A 156 41.80 20.81 -17.45
N PHE A 157 41.26 21.59 -18.39
CA PHE A 157 41.91 22.81 -18.90
C PHE A 157 41.63 24.06 -18.08
N LYS A 158 40.75 24.02 -17.08
CA LYS A 158 40.43 25.14 -16.20
C LYS A 158 41.22 25.11 -14.87
N ASN A 159 41.97 24.04 -14.61
CA ASN A 159 42.95 23.92 -13.52
C ASN A 159 44.35 24.07 -14.05
#